data_37b4232b5e042f6738e2f49e39de153b
#
_entry.id   37b4232b5e042f6738e2f49e39de153b
#
_cell.length_a   1.000
_cell.length_b   1.000
_cell.length_c   1.000
_cell.angle_alpha   90.00
_cell.angle_beta   90.00
_cell.angle_gamma   90.00
#
_symmetry.space_group_name_H-M   'P 1'
#
loop_
_entity.id
_entity.type
_entity.pdbx_description
1 polymer ?
#
loop_
_entity_poly.entity_id
_entity_poly.type
_entity_poly.pdbx_seq_one_letter_code
_entity_poly.pdbx_strand_id
1 'polypeptide(L)'
;GNNTPRYRLNSNLGASWKGFDIRALFEGTMKRDLWLGTGSTGIFWGYYGQWWSTLNDTHLDYWTPENPNAYYPTPTNTTRSRQTQTKYLQDASYIRLKDVTIGYNLPQAWISKFGIAQLRIFASGQNLWEATGLYKYLDPDATGNRKKDGEMEDRMTKYPFCRTYSFGINVTF
;
A
#
# COMPACT_ATOMS: atom_id res chain seq x y z
N GLY A 1 21.46 0.10 1.04
CA GLY A 1 20.09 0.59 0.97
C GLY A 1 19.81 1.65 2.02
N ASN A 2 18.78 2.43 1.80
CA ASN A 2 18.35 3.46 2.74
C ASN A 2 16.85 3.29 3.04
N ASN A 3 16.53 3.10 4.31
CA ASN A 3 15.14 2.93 4.75
C ASN A 3 14.36 4.27 4.82
N THR A 4 15.06 5.39 4.88
CA THR A 4 14.42 6.72 4.84
C THR A 4 14.16 7.09 3.38
N PRO A 5 12.90 7.39 3.00
CA PRO A 5 12.60 7.81 1.65
C PRO A 5 13.40 9.06 1.26
N ARG A 6 13.99 9.07 0.08
CA ARG A 6 14.69 10.26 -0.42
C ARG A 6 13.70 11.31 -0.93
N TYR A 7 12.59 10.86 -1.53
CA TYR A 7 11.57 11.76 -2.07
C TYR A 7 10.19 11.34 -1.58
N ARG A 8 9.36 12.32 -1.30
CA ARG A 8 7.92 12.16 -1.03
C ARG A 8 7.15 12.99 -2.05
N LEU A 9 6.13 12.40 -2.61
CA LEU A 9 5.25 13.02 -3.59
C LEU A 9 3.83 13.04 -3.04
N ASN A 10 3.22 14.23 -3.06
CA ASN A 10 1.79 14.41 -2.85
C ASN A 10 1.27 15.28 -4.00
N SER A 11 0.30 14.79 -4.74
CA SER A 11 -0.29 15.50 -5.85
C SER A 11 -1.81 15.46 -5.73
N ASN A 12 -2.42 16.65 -5.70
CA ASN A 12 -3.87 16.81 -5.69
C ASN A 12 -4.31 17.37 -7.04
N LEU A 13 -5.03 16.55 -7.80
CA LEU A 13 -5.55 16.89 -9.11
C LEU A 13 -7.05 17.11 -9.02
N GLY A 14 -7.54 18.14 -9.69
CA GLY A 14 -8.97 18.44 -9.74
C GLY A 14 -9.38 19.01 -11.08
N ALA A 15 -10.56 18.62 -11.53
CA ALA A 15 -11.18 19.16 -12.73
C ALA A 15 -12.69 19.29 -12.54
N SER A 16 -13.30 20.27 -13.19
CA SER A 16 -14.75 20.42 -13.22
C SER A 16 -15.22 20.77 -14.63
N TRP A 17 -16.33 20.17 -15.04
CA TRP A 17 -16.91 20.41 -16.36
C TRP A 17 -18.41 20.11 -16.39
N LYS A 18 -19.22 21.07 -16.78
CA LYS A 18 -20.69 20.94 -16.96
C LYS A 18 -21.42 20.26 -15.78
N GLY A 19 -21.08 20.64 -14.55
CA GLY A 19 -21.67 20.09 -13.33
C GLY A 19 -20.95 18.87 -12.76
N PHE A 20 -20.12 18.20 -13.52
CA PHE A 20 -19.21 17.16 -13.00
C PHE A 20 -18.01 17.79 -12.32
N ASP A 21 -17.58 17.21 -11.23
CA ASP A 21 -16.31 17.48 -10.57
C ASP A 21 -15.59 16.17 -10.25
N ILE A 22 -14.29 16.19 -10.40
CA ILE A 22 -13.41 15.09 -10.00
C ILE A 22 -12.24 15.66 -9.19
N ARG A 23 -11.86 14.96 -8.12
CA ARG A 23 -10.65 15.21 -7.36
C ARG A 23 -9.94 13.89 -7.14
N ALA A 24 -8.62 13.88 -7.28
CA ALA A 24 -7.79 12.73 -7.05
C ALA A 24 -6.54 13.14 -6.27
N LEU A 25 -6.26 12.45 -5.17
CA LEU A 25 -5.06 12.61 -4.36
C LEU A 25 -4.14 11.41 -4.57
N PHE A 26 -2.95 11.69 -5.10
CA PHE A 26 -1.87 10.73 -5.19
C PHE A 26 -0.85 10.98 -4.09
N GLU A 27 -0.41 9.92 -3.46
CA GLU A 27 0.67 9.92 -2.48
C GLU A 27 1.70 8.88 -2.87
N GLY A 28 2.98 9.18 -2.63
CA GLY A 28 4.04 8.21 -2.90
C GLY A 28 5.34 8.56 -2.23
N THR A 29 6.20 7.56 -2.15
CA THR A 29 7.60 7.71 -1.73
C THR A 29 8.50 7.04 -2.74
N MET A 30 9.68 7.62 -2.95
CA MET A 30 10.64 7.12 -3.92
C MET A 30 12.01 6.95 -3.27
N LYS A 31 12.77 6.01 -3.80
CA LYS A 31 14.12 5.65 -3.32
C LYS A 31 14.12 5.31 -1.83
N ARG A 32 13.34 4.32 -1.49
CA ARG A 32 13.26 3.73 -0.17
C ARG A 32 13.53 2.24 -0.27
N ASP A 33 14.52 1.76 0.46
CA ASP A 33 14.82 0.34 0.57
C ASP A 33 14.34 -0.19 1.92
N LEU A 34 13.89 -1.42 1.93
CA LEU A 34 13.45 -2.11 3.14
C LEU A 34 14.17 -3.45 3.25
N TRP A 35 14.83 -3.64 4.38
CA TRP A 35 15.37 -4.94 4.75
C TRP A 35 14.34 -5.67 5.62
N LEU A 36 13.88 -6.83 5.14
CA LEU A 36 12.98 -7.71 5.85
C LEU A 36 13.82 -8.69 6.71
N GLY A 37 14.31 -8.18 7.83
CA GLY A 37 15.18 -8.91 8.74
C GLY A 37 14.47 -9.99 9.57
N THR A 38 15.20 -10.58 10.49
CA THR A 38 14.75 -11.74 11.29
C THR A 38 13.57 -11.46 12.21
N GLY A 39 13.32 -10.21 12.62
CA GLY A 39 12.16 -9.83 13.43
C GLY A 39 10.83 -9.76 12.66
N SER A 40 10.90 -9.75 11.34
CA SER A 40 9.73 -9.63 10.44
C SER A 40 9.34 -10.95 9.79
N THR A 41 9.45 -12.02 10.46
CA THR A 41 9.86 -13.31 9.93
C THR A 41 8.76 -14.13 9.28
N GLY A 42 7.52 -14.04 9.77
CA GLY A 42 6.51 -15.02 9.39
C GLY A 42 6.04 -14.92 7.94
N ILE A 43 5.96 -13.72 7.38
CA ILE A 43 5.43 -13.53 6.02
C ILE A 43 6.52 -13.68 4.97
N PHE A 44 7.72 -13.12 5.20
CA PHE A 44 8.79 -13.15 4.21
C PHE A 44 9.69 -14.39 4.32
N TRP A 45 9.92 -14.90 5.53
CA TRP A 45 10.75 -16.07 5.82
C TRP A 45 9.91 -17.25 6.32
N GLY A 46 8.99 -17.75 5.52
CA GLY A 46 8.04 -18.80 5.88
C GLY A 46 8.64 -20.11 6.43
N TYR A 47 9.94 -20.36 6.20
CA TYR A 47 10.65 -21.55 6.67
C TYR A 47 11.45 -21.30 7.96
N TYR A 48 11.09 -20.29 8.73
CA TYR A 48 11.86 -19.94 9.93
C TYR A 48 11.71 -20.91 11.11
N GLY A 49 11.01 -22.00 10.95
CA GLY A 49 10.95 -23.07 11.95
C GLY A 49 10.26 -22.71 13.26
N GLN A 50 9.57 -21.60 13.32
CA GLN A 50 8.78 -21.21 14.48
C GLN A 50 7.29 -21.44 14.20
N TRP A 51 6.55 -21.80 15.24
CA TRP A 51 5.14 -22.15 15.16
C TRP A 51 4.20 -21.02 14.63
N TRP A 52 4.69 -19.78 14.56
CA TRP A 52 3.97 -18.65 13.94
C TRP A 52 4.37 -18.38 12.48
N SER A 53 5.28 -19.16 11.91
CA SER A 53 5.64 -19.00 10.49
C SER A 53 4.51 -19.51 9.61
N THR A 54 4.10 -18.68 8.64
CA THR A 54 3.08 -19.03 7.67
C THR A 54 3.70 -19.18 6.29
N LEU A 55 3.49 -20.32 5.65
CA LEU A 55 3.86 -20.52 4.26
C LEU A 55 2.82 -19.87 3.34
N ASN A 56 3.30 -19.24 2.31
CA ASN A 56 2.48 -18.72 1.22
C ASN A 56 3.05 -19.17 -0.13
N ASP A 57 2.37 -18.87 -1.22
CA ASP A 57 2.73 -19.34 -2.56
C ASP A 57 4.13 -18.88 -3.01
N THR A 58 4.62 -17.72 -2.57
CA THR A 58 5.96 -17.24 -2.94
C THR A 58 7.07 -18.09 -2.34
N HIS A 59 6.85 -18.75 -1.21
CA HIS A 59 7.83 -19.63 -0.57
C HIS A 59 8.03 -20.95 -1.31
N LEU A 60 7.20 -21.25 -2.30
CA LEU A 60 7.37 -22.43 -3.18
C LEU A 60 8.54 -22.24 -4.16
N ASP A 61 8.98 -21.03 -4.41
CA ASP A 61 10.16 -20.70 -5.21
C ASP A 61 11.42 -20.77 -4.35
N TYR A 62 11.76 -21.96 -3.87
CA TYR A 62 12.97 -22.23 -3.10
C TYR A 62 13.98 -23.06 -3.88
N TRP A 63 15.24 -22.94 -3.51
CA TRP A 63 16.34 -23.60 -4.17
C TRP A 63 16.28 -25.12 -4.02
N THR A 64 16.34 -25.80 -5.16
CA THR A 64 16.59 -27.24 -5.28
C THR A 64 17.60 -27.47 -6.42
N PRO A 65 18.19 -28.66 -6.57
CA PRO A 65 19.05 -28.97 -7.71
C PRO A 65 18.35 -28.74 -9.06
N GLU A 66 17.04 -28.92 -9.13
CA GLU A 66 16.19 -28.72 -10.32
C GLU A 66 15.79 -27.26 -10.51
N ASN A 67 15.84 -26.43 -9.43
CA ASN A 67 15.53 -24.99 -9.46
C ASN A 67 16.68 -24.16 -8.87
N PRO A 68 17.85 -24.11 -9.53
CA PRO A 68 19.05 -23.44 -8.99
C PRO A 68 18.93 -21.91 -8.95
N ASN A 69 18.01 -21.32 -9.70
CA ASN A 69 17.79 -19.86 -9.77
C ASN A 69 16.67 -19.36 -8.85
N ALA A 70 16.17 -20.19 -7.94
CA ALA A 70 15.11 -19.83 -7.02
C ALA A 70 15.40 -18.56 -6.22
N TYR A 71 14.32 -17.85 -5.88
CA TYR A 71 14.43 -16.65 -5.07
C TYR A 71 14.82 -16.95 -3.62
N TYR A 72 14.17 -17.94 -2.99
CA TYR A 72 14.47 -18.36 -1.62
C TYR A 72 15.56 -19.44 -1.56
N PRO A 73 16.33 -19.51 -0.46
CA PRO A 73 17.24 -20.61 -0.22
C PRO A 73 16.48 -21.90 0.11
N THR A 74 17.19 -23.01 0.15
CA THR A 74 16.65 -24.28 0.67
C THR A 74 15.99 -24.04 2.04
N PRO A 75 14.79 -24.60 2.27
CA PRO A 75 14.09 -24.49 3.54
C PRO A 75 14.88 -25.12 4.69
N THR A 76 15.54 -24.30 5.48
CA THR A 76 16.31 -24.72 6.64
C THR A 76 16.10 -23.76 7.79
N ASN A 77 16.09 -24.31 9.02
CA ASN A 77 15.99 -23.49 10.22
C ASN A 77 17.35 -22.94 10.67
N THR A 78 18.10 -22.34 9.74
CA THR A 78 19.39 -21.71 10.04
C THR A 78 19.35 -20.21 9.83
N THR A 79 20.13 -19.48 10.63
CA THR A 79 20.31 -18.03 10.45
C THR A 79 21.20 -17.69 9.25
N ARG A 80 21.99 -18.68 8.77
CA ARG A 80 22.97 -18.47 7.70
C ARG A 80 22.34 -17.94 6.42
N SER A 81 21.22 -18.51 6.00
CA SER A 81 20.53 -18.12 4.76
C SER A 81 19.79 -16.77 4.86
N ARG A 82 19.67 -16.22 6.06
CA ARG A 82 18.97 -14.96 6.36
C ARG A 82 19.92 -13.84 6.75
N GLN A 83 21.19 -13.95 6.43
CA GLN A 83 22.16 -12.88 6.61
C GLN A 83 21.81 -11.71 5.71
N THR A 84 22.15 -10.49 6.14
CA THR A 84 21.91 -9.26 5.38
C THR A 84 22.62 -9.34 4.03
N GLN A 85 21.84 -9.26 2.95
CA GLN A 85 22.33 -9.33 1.58
C GLN A 85 21.44 -8.57 0.64
N THR A 86 21.99 -8.14 -0.49
CA THR A 86 21.28 -7.33 -1.48
C THR A 86 20.14 -8.07 -2.17
N LYS A 87 20.23 -9.40 -2.31
CA LYS A 87 19.20 -10.24 -2.94
C LYS A 87 17.81 -10.04 -2.31
N TYR A 88 17.77 -9.87 -0.98
CA TYR A 88 16.52 -9.75 -0.22
C TYR A 88 16.20 -8.31 0.23
N LEU A 89 16.99 -7.35 -0.24
CA LEU A 89 16.67 -5.94 -0.05
C LEU A 89 15.49 -5.58 -0.95
N GLN A 90 14.41 -5.12 -0.37
CA GLN A 90 13.18 -4.79 -1.09
C GLN A 90 13.15 -3.31 -1.47
N ASP A 91 12.68 -3.02 -2.68
CA ASP A 91 12.32 -1.65 -3.04
C ASP A 91 10.95 -1.33 -2.47
N ALA A 92 10.93 -0.48 -1.44
CA ALA A 92 9.72 -0.01 -0.77
C ALA A 92 9.23 1.34 -1.32
N SER A 93 9.64 1.70 -2.52
CA SER A 93 9.06 2.81 -3.26
C SER A 93 7.64 2.47 -3.68
N TYR A 94 6.75 3.45 -3.63
CA TYR A 94 5.37 3.26 -4.08
C TYR A 94 4.75 4.57 -4.55
N ILE A 95 3.67 4.43 -5.32
CA ILE A 95 2.71 5.49 -5.61
C ILE A 95 1.31 4.90 -5.42
N ARG A 96 0.42 5.64 -4.76
CA ARG A 96 -0.93 5.21 -4.43
C ARG A 96 -1.94 6.30 -4.78
N LEU A 97 -3.08 5.89 -5.35
CA LEU A 97 -4.28 6.72 -5.41
C LEU A 97 -4.99 6.67 -4.06
N LYS A 98 -4.68 7.67 -3.21
CA LYS A 98 -5.09 7.73 -1.81
C LYS A 98 -6.56 8.04 -1.66
N ASP A 99 -7.04 8.98 -2.45
CA ASP A 99 -8.45 9.39 -2.47
C ASP A 99 -8.85 9.80 -3.89
N VAL A 100 -10.05 9.44 -4.28
CA VAL A 100 -10.69 9.95 -5.47
C VAL A 100 -12.15 10.24 -5.16
N THR A 101 -12.63 11.40 -5.56
CA THR A 101 -14.03 11.79 -5.44
C THR A 101 -14.52 12.26 -6.79
N ILE A 102 -15.66 11.75 -7.22
CA ILE A 102 -16.38 12.17 -8.42
C ILE A 102 -17.74 12.65 -7.98
N GLY A 103 -18.10 13.87 -8.34
CA GLY A 103 -19.37 14.49 -8.01
C GLY A 103 -20.11 14.99 -9.26
N TYR A 104 -21.41 15.12 -9.12
CA TYR A 104 -22.26 15.77 -10.10
C TYR A 104 -23.23 16.72 -9.41
N ASN A 105 -23.19 17.98 -9.78
CA ASN A 105 -24.13 18.99 -9.36
C ASN A 105 -25.29 19.02 -10.35
N LEU A 106 -26.49 18.72 -9.88
CA LEU A 106 -27.69 18.73 -10.72
C LEU A 106 -28.01 20.15 -11.21
N PRO A 107 -28.47 20.31 -12.46
CA PRO A 107 -28.90 21.59 -12.98
C PRO A 107 -30.03 22.18 -12.16
N GLN A 108 -29.95 23.47 -11.84
CA GLN A 108 -30.93 24.13 -11.01
C GLN A 108 -32.35 24.11 -11.60
N ALA A 109 -32.46 24.07 -12.91
CA ALA A 109 -33.76 23.95 -13.60
C ALA A 109 -34.55 22.68 -13.22
N TRP A 110 -33.87 21.64 -12.77
CA TRP A 110 -34.50 20.38 -12.35
C TRP A 110 -34.94 20.42 -10.89
N ILE A 111 -34.15 21.04 -10.02
CA ILE A 111 -34.29 20.98 -8.56
C ILE A 111 -35.08 22.15 -7.97
N SER A 112 -35.13 23.29 -8.66
CA SER A 112 -35.84 24.49 -8.18
C SER A 112 -37.34 24.26 -7.93
N LYS A 113 -37.97 23.35 -8.68
CA LYS A 113 -39.37 22.96 -8.49
C LYS A 113 -39.66 22.34 -7.12
N PHE A 114 -38.65 21.84 -6.46
CA PHE A 114 -38.73 21.20 -5.14
C PHE A 114 -38.23 22.10 -4.01
N GLY A 115 -37.96 23.39 -4.28
CA GLY A 115 -37.42 24.32 -3.29
C GLY A 115 -35.95 24.02 -2.90
N ILE A 116 -35.23 23.25 -3.72
CA ILE A 116 -33.85 22.89 -3.47
C ILE A 116 -32.94 23.88 -4.20
N ALA A 117 -32.02 24.53 -3.46
CA ALA A 117 -31.06 25.47 -4.01
C ALA A 117 -29.88 24.77 -4.70
N GLN A 118 -29.39 23.65 -4.11
CA GLN A 118 -28.33 22.87 -4.70
C GLN A 118 -28.48 21.38 -4.34
N LEU A 119 -28.24 20.51 -5.31
CA LEU A 119 -28.20 19.06 -5.12
C LEU A 119 -26.95 18.51 -5.79
N ARG A 120 -26.06 17.93 -4.98
CA ARG A 120 -24.84 17.27 -5.46
C ARG A 120 -24.85 15.80 -5.03
N ILE A 121 -24.67 14.89 -5.99
CA ILE A 121 -24.47 13.47 -5.77
C ILE A 121 -22.98 13.20 -5.96
N PHE A 122 -22.38 12.39 -5.09
CA PHE A 122 -20.98 12.06 -5.23
C PHE A 122 -20.68 10.60 -4.82
N ALA A 123 -19.62 10.09 -5.41
CA ALA A 123 -18.99 8.85 -5.02
C ALA A 123 -17.52 9.11 -4.69
N SER A 124 -16.99 8.47 -3.66
CA SER A 124 -15.59 8.54 -3.32
C SER A 124 -15.01 7.17 -3.05
N GLY A 125 -13.72 7.04 -3.28
CA GLY A 125 -12.98 5.83 -2.99
C GLY A 125 -11.60 6.14 -2.43
N GLN A 126 -11.17 5.32 -1.47
CA GLN A 126 -9.86 5.44 -0.85
C GLN A 126 -9.01 4.22 -1.11
N ASN A 127 -7.69 4.45 -1.29
CA ASN A 127 -6.68 3.41 -1.53
C ASN A 127 -7.03 2.50 -2.73
N LEU A 128 -7.60 3.05 -3.80
CA LEU A 128 -8.15 2.26 -4.90
C LEU A 128 -7.08 1.58 -5.75
N TRP A 129 -5.93 2.22 -5.87
CA TRP A 129 -4.85 1.73 -6.71
C TRP A 129 -3.49 2.01 -6.07
N GLU A 130 -2.55 1.09 -6.29
CA GLU A 130 -1.18 1.18 -5.82
C GLU A 130 -0.23 0.52 -6.81
N ALA A 131 0.95 1.12 -6.98
CA ALA A 131 2.09 0.52 -7.65
C ALA A 131 3.29 0.54 -6.69
N THR A 132 3.88 -0.61 -6.44
CA THR A 132 5.05 -0.79 -5.57
C THR A 132 5.92 -1.94 -6.04
N GLY A 133 7.23 -1.88 -5.75
CA GLY A 133 8.16 -2.99 -5.91
C GLY A 133 8.29 -3.88 -4.67
N LEU A 134 7.56 -3.56 -3.60
CA LEU A 134 7.62 -4.30 -2.35
C LEU A 134 6.99 -5.69 -2.49
N TYR A 135 7.43 -6.60 -1.64
CA TYR A 135 6.85 -7.93 -1.51
C TYR A 135 5.33 -7.89 -1.39
N LYS A 136 4.62 -8.67 -2.22
CA LYS A 136 3.18 -8.54 -2.49
C LYS A 136 2.24 -8.64 -1.28
N TYR A 137 2.71 -9.20 -0.16
CA TYR A 137 1.93 -9.33 1.07
C TYR A 137 2.17 -8.20 2.06
N LEU A 138 2.95 -7.19 1.68
CA LEU A 138 3.26 -6.04 2.52
C LEU A 138 2.69 -4.77 1.91
N ASP A 139 2.10 -3.95 2.76
CA ASP A 139 1.68 -2.60 2.38
C ASP A 139 2.86 -1.62 2.61
N PRO A 140 3.35 -0.94 1.58
CA PRO A 140 4.51 -0.06 1.70
C PRO A 140 4.29 1.14 2.62
N ASP A 141 3.05 1.58 2.80
CA ASP A 141 2.68 2.69 3.67
C ASP A 141 2.53 2.21 5.13
N ALA A 142 2.11 0.96 5.32
CA ALA A 142 2.04 0.32 6.63
C ALA A 142 3.40 -0.12 7.18
N THR A 143 4.46 -0.13 6.38
CA THR A 143 5.82 -0.41 6.83
C THR A 143 6.39 0.75 7.65
N GLY A 144 6.17 0.72 8.96
CA GLY A 144 6.46 1.79 9.90
C GLY A 144 7.92 2.30 9.94
N ASN A 145 8.12 3.39 10.63
CA ASN A 145 9.44 3.97 10.90
C ASN A 145 10.13 3.24 12.07
N ARG A 146 11.46 3.36 12.13
CA ARG A 146 12.26 2.88 13.27
C ARG A 146 11.77 3.55 14.56
N LYS A 147 11.56 2.78 15.62
CA LYS A 147 11.29 3.36 16.95
C LYS A 147 12.45 4.24 17.42
N LYS A 148 12.14 5.22 18.24
CA LYS A 148 13.10 6.22 18.73
C LYS A 148 14.23 5.61 19.58
N ASP A 149 13.98 4.45 20.17
CA ASP A 149 14.90 3.65 21.00
C ASP A 149 15.80 2.68 20.21
N GLY A 150 15.72 2.70 18.89
CA GLY A 150 16.54 1.86 18.04
C GLY A 150 15.99 0.46 17.77
N GLU A 151 14.95 0.04 18.47
CA GLU A 151 14.23 -1.18 18.15
C GLU A 151 13.49 -1.05 16.81
N MET A 152 13.48 -2.13 16.05
CA MET A 152 12.63 -2.21 14.87
C MET A 152 11.19 -2.42 15.36
N GLU A 153 10.34 -1.44 15.09
CA GLU A 153 8.91 -1.69 15.20
C GLU A 153 8.60 -2.93 14.33
N ASP A 154 7.85 -3.89 14.87
CA ASP A 154 7.45 -5.07 14.10
C ASP A 154 6.51 -4.61 12.96
N ARG A 155 7.14 -4.37 11.81
CA ARG A 155 6.52 -3.70 10.66
C ARG A 155 5.54 -4.57 9.91
N MET A 156 5.52 -5.85 10.27
CA MET A 156 4.68 -6.85 9.62
C MET A 156 3.35 -7.09 10.34
N THR A 157 3.18 -6.51 11.53
CA THR A 157 1.94 -6.63 12.31
C THR A 157 0.91 -5.56 11.94
N LYS A 158 1.30 -4.54 11.15
CA LYS A 158 0.36 -3.52 10.71
C LYS A 158 -0.56 -4.09 9.62
N TYR A 159 -1.84 -4.00 9.87
CA TYR A 159 -2.86 -4.38 8.90
C TYR A 159 -2.74 -3.49 7.64
N PRO A 160 -2.78 -4.07 6.43
CA PRO A 160 -2.74 -3.29 5.20
C PRO A 160 -3.97 -2.39 5.08
N PHE A 161 -3.81 -1.25 4.43
CA PHE A 161 -4.93 -0.33 4.21
C PHE A 161 -6.02 -0.96 3.34
N CYS A 162 -7.26 -0.88 3.82
CA CYS A 162 -8.41 -1.34 3.08
C CYS A 162 -8.82 -0.34 2.00
N ARG A 163 -9.40 -0.86 0.92
CA ARG A 163 -10.12 -0.04 -0.05
C ARG A 163 -11.49 0.30 0.50
N THR A 164 -11.85 1.58 0.45
CA THR A 164 -13.14 2.06 0.96
C THR A 164 -13.88 2.76 -0.16
N TYR A 165 -15.17 2.49 -0.29
CA TYR A 165 -16.05 3.15 -1.23
C TYR A 165 -17.18 3.84 -0.45
N SER A 166 -17.48 5.08 -0.81
CA SER A 166 -18.53 5.86 -0.17
C SER A 166 -19.41 6.55 -1.21
N PHE A 167 -20.67 6.67 -0.93
CA PHE A 167 -21.64 7.38 -1.75
C PHE A 167 -22.38 8.37 -0.88
N GLY A 168 -22.66 9.55 -1.41
CA GLY A 168 -23.33 10.58 -0.66
C GLY A 168 -24.10 11.56 -1.52
N ILE A 169 -24.98 12.28 -0.85
CA ILE A 169 -25.80 13.34 -1.44
C ILE A 169 -25.70 14.55 -0.53
N ASN A 170 -25.41 15.70 -1.12
CA ASN A 170 -25.46 17.00 -0.46
C ASN A 170 -26.66 17.78 -0.98
N VAL A 171 -27.52 18.20 -0.07
CA VAL A 171 -28.72 18.99 -0.38
C VAL A 171 -28.65 20.31 0.36
N THR A 172 -28.89 21.40 -0.35
CA THR A 172 -29.02 22.76 0.20
C THR A 172 -30.39 23.30 -0.19
N PHE A 173 -31.12 23.81 0.78
CA PHE A 173 -32.43 24.39 0.63
C PHE A 173 -32.38 25.91 0.59
#